data_fa34b2a373b1fca26d55de3137a9afa9
#
_entry.id   fa34b2a373b1fca26d55de3137a9afa9
#
_cell.length_a   1.000
_cell.length_b   1.000
_cell.length_c   1.000
_cell.angle_alpha   90.00
_cell.angle_beta   90.00
_cell.angle_gamma   90.00
#
_symmetry.space_group_name_H-M   'P 1'
#
loop_
_entity.id
_entity.type
_entity.pdbx_description
1 polymer ?
#
loop_
_entity_poly.entity_id
_entity_poly.type
_entity_poly.pdbx_seq_one_letter_code
_entity_poly.pdbx_strand_id
1 'polypeptide(L)'
;MLTRSSSAFSLRPAARAAAVIWLLLAAPLAAFDWKTLKPQGYVSDFAGVVDPASRAELERYAARVERATGVEMAFVVLRSLEDEPVEDVANTLFRAWGVGKKGQNEGILLLLAVAERRSRLEVGYGLEPLLPDGLAGSILREMRPALRQQHYGEALLAAAHGIGTRVAQAKGVTLTDAPRRRLRERPQDSFPWPLVLGAAGMLLFSMTRMSHGVRRRRYGGFLPPVVLPGGWHASRGGGGFGGYDSPGGFGGFGGFGGGDSGGGGASSNW
;
A
#
# COMPACT_ATOMS: atom_id res chain seq x y z
N MET A 1 -17.74 -63.79 -38.31
CA MET A 1 -17.42 -63.55 -36.89
C MET A 1 -16.10 -62.78 -36.83
N LEU A 2 -16.16 -61.44 -36.77
CA LEU A 2 -14.95 -60.60 -36.78
C LEU A 2 -14.84 -59.94 -35.41
N THR A 3 -13.87 -60.39 -34.61
CA THR A 3 -13.54 -59.83 -33.32
C THR A 3 -12.72 -58.56 -33.50
N ARG A 4 -13.29 -57.42 -33.12
CA ARG A 4 -12.58 -56.12 -33.05
C ARG A 4 -11.71 -56.09 -31.78
N SER A 5 -10.41 -56.20 -31.98
CA SER A 5 -9.43 -55.93 -30.91
C SER A 5 -9.33 -54.45 -30.67
N SER A 6 -9.83 -53.97 -29.53
CA SER A 6 -9.62 -52.60 -29.06
C SER A 6 -8.27 -52.52 -28.32
N SER A 7 -7.22 -52.08 -29.02
CA SER A 7 -5.95 -51.75 -28.39
C SER A 7 -6.09 -50.49 -27.54
N ALA A 8 -6.18 -50.66 -26.24
CA ALA A 8 -6.11 -49.53 -25.29
C ALA A 8 -4.68 -48.95 -25.32
N PHE A 9 -4.57 -47.74 -25.86
CA PHE A 9 -3.32 -46.97 -25.94
C PHE A 9 -2.95 -46.48 -24.53
N SER A 10 -2.17 -47.27 -23.79
CA SER A 10 -1.66 -46.90 -22.49
C SER A 10 -0.45 -45.96 -22.65
N LEU A 11 -0.64 -44.67 -22.45
CA LEU A 11 0.46 -43.71 -22.39
C LEU A 11 1.45 -44.14 -21.28
N ARG A 12 2.75 -44.24 -21.65
CA ARG A 12 3.83 -44.56 -20.72
C ARG A 12 3.85 -43.57 -19.55
N PRO A 13 4.19 -43.99 -18.33
CA PRO A 13 4.14 -43.13 -17.14
C PRO A 13 4.96 -41.85 -17.26
N ALA A 14 6.07 -41.88 -18.02
CA ALA A 14 6.87 -40.69 -18.35
C ALA A 14 6.12 -39.66 -19.18
N ALA A 15 5.26 -40.10 -20.14
CA ALA A 15 4.45 -39.16 -20.93
C ALA A 15 3.32 -38.53 -20.12
N ARG A 16 2.79 -39.26 -19.11
CA ARG A 16 1.80 -38.70 -18.19
C ARG A 16 2.41 -37.69 -17.24
N ALA A 17 3.62 -37.93 -16.74
CA ALA A 17 4.36 -36.96 -15.91
C ALA A 17 4.72 -35.72 -16.71
N ALA A 18 5.18 -35.85 -17.95
CA ALA A 18 5.48 -34.72 -18.82
C ALA A 18 4.24 -33.86 -19.13
N ALA A 19 3.09 -34.50 -19.38
CA ALA A 19 1.83 -33.80 -19.62
C ALA A 19 1.34 -33.00 -18.39
N VAL A 20 1.51 -33.56 -17.17
CA VAL A 20 1.17 -32.86 -15.92
C VAL A 20 2.10 -31.67 -15.66
N ILE A 21 3.40 -31.83 -15.93
CA ILE A 21 4.37 -30.74 -15.82
C ILE A 21 4.04 -29.62 -16.84
N TRP A 22 3.67 -29.99 -18.06
CA TRP A 22 3.27 -29.03 -19.10
C TRP A 22 1.97 -28.30 -18.76
N LEU A 23 1.00 -29.01 -18.14
CA LEU A 23 -0.26 -28.42 -17.65
C LEU A 23 -0.03 -27.44 -16.47
N LEU A 24 0.93 -27.73 -15.60
CA LEU A 24 1.29 -26.87 -14.46
C LEU A 24 2.09 -25.63 -14.91
N LEU A 25 2.82 -25.72 -16.04
CA LEU A 25 3.53 -24.58 -16.65
C LEU A 25 2.61 -23.70 -17.51
N ALA A 26 1.44 -24.18 -17.88
CA ALA A 26 0.41 -23.40 -18.59
C ALA A 26 -0.53 -22.67 -17.60
N ALA A 27 -0.01 -22.19 -16.48
CA ALA A 27 -0.78 -21.26 -15.64
C ALA A 27 -1.15 -20.05 -16.54
N PRO A 28 -2.44 -19.67 -16.66
CA PRO A 28 -2.79 -18.50 -17.45
C PRO A 28 -2.05 -17.31 -16.83
N LEU A 29 -1.19 -16.63 -17.60
CA LEU A 29 -0.80 -15.28 -17.27
C LEU A 29 -2.11 -14.49 -17.29
N ALA A 30 -2.69 -14.25 -16.11
CA ALA A 30 -3.81 -13.37 -16.00
C ALA A 30 -3.35 -12.02 -16.55
N ALA A 31 -3.91 -11.59 -17.68
CA ALA A 31 -3.66 -10.28 -18.23
C ALA A 31 -3.98 -9.25 -17.15
N PHE A 32 -3.05 -8.36 -16.89
CA PHE A 32 -3.20 -7.32 -15.88
C PHE A 32 -4.11 -6.23 -16.43
N ASP A 33 -5.40 -6.28 -16.11
CA ASP A 33 -6.38 -5.30 -16.58
C ASP A 33 -6.30 -4.01 -15.72
N TRP A 34 -5.55 -3.02 -16.20
CA TRP A 34 -5.42 -1.72 -15.58
C TRP A 34 -6.74 -0.93 -15.50
N LYS A 35 -7.76 -1.26 -16.31
CA LYS A 35 -9.08 -0.60 -16.33
C LYS A 35 -9.90 -0.88 -15.07
N THR A 36 -9.61 -1.98 -14.39
CA THR A 36 -10.31 -2.38 -13.15
C THR A 36 -9.64 -1.86 -11.88
N LEU A 37 -8.51 -1.18 -12.01
CA LEU A 37 -7.74 -0.68 -10.87
C LEU A 37 -8.48 0.42 -10.13
N LYS A 38 -8.37 0.36 -8.80
CA LYS A 38 -8.88 1.40 -7.91
C LYS A 38 -7.72 2.12 -7.22
N PRO A 39 -7.87 3.41 -6.91
CA PRO A 39 -6.82 4.13 -6.20
C PRO A 39 -6.60 3.52 -4.80
N GLN A 40 -5.31 3.35 -4.43
CA GLN A 40 -4.89 2.84 -3.12
C GLN A 40 -4.62 3.97 -2.11
N GLY A 41 -4.54 5.21 -2.60
CA GLY A 41 -4.16 6.42 -1.92
C GLY A 41 -3.78 7.47 -2.96
N TYR A 42 -3.00 8.46 -2.56
CA TYR A 42 -2.36 9.36 -3.52
C TYR A 42 -1.30 8.63 -4.35
N VAL A 43 -0.71 7.55 -3.79
CA VAL A 43 0.28 6.70 -4.45
C VAL A 43 -0.26 5.30 -4.64
N SER A 44 -0.47 4.91 -5.88
CA SER A 44 -0.98 3.61 -6.30
C SER A 44 0.10 2.86 -7.08
N ASP A 45 0.92 2.10 -6.36
CA ASP A 45 2.02 1.32 -6.94
C ASP A 45 1.60 -0.12 -7.18
N PHE A 46 1.17 -0.42 -8.41
CA PHE A 46 0.80 -1.76 -8.85
C PHE A 46 1.99 -2.56 -9.41
N ALA A 47 3.13 -1.89 -9.62
CA ALA A 47 4.36 -2.55 -10.02
C ALA A 47 5.20 -3.05 -8.82
N GLY A 48 4.99 -2.46 -7.64
CA GLY A 48 5.73 -2.78 -6.42
C GLY A 48 7.19 -2.32 -6.45
N VAL A 49 7.47 -1.19 -7.13
CA VAL A 49 8.84 -0.69 -7.34
C VAL A 49 9.17 0.57 -6.54
N VAL A 50 8.18 1.16 -5.88
CA VAL A 50 8.38 2.34 -5.02
C VAL A 50 8.74 1.87 -3.60
N ASP A 51 9.85 2.33 -3.09
CA ASP A 51 10.25 2.00 -1.73
C ASP A 51 9.28 2.58 -0.68
N PRO A 52 9.11 1.91 0.48
CA PRO A 52 8.11 2.31 1.47
C PRO A 52 8.34 3.71 2.06
N ALA A 53 9.59 4.17 2.14
CA ALA A 53 9.93 5.48 2.69
C ALA A 53 9.50 6.59 1.73
N SER A 54 9.85 6.47 0.46
CA SER A 54 9.42 7.40 -0.61
C SER A 54 7.92 7.40 -0.78
N ARG A 55 7.25 6.22 -0.74
CA ARG A 55 5.79 6.12 -0.79
C ARG A 55 5.14 6.91 0.35
N ALA A 56 5.60 6.71 1.58
CA ALA A 56 5.05 7.41 2.74
C ALA A 56 5.30 8.92 2.69
N GLU A 57 6.40 9.35 2.10
CA GLU A 57 6.70 10.78 1.91
C GLU A 57 5.82 11.40 0.83
N LEU A 58 5.65 10.74 -0.31
CA LEU A 58 4.74 11.15 -1.38
C LEU A 58 3.30 11.31 -0.89
N GLU A 59 2.78 10.33 -0.14
CA GLU A 59 1.44 10.38 0.46
C GLU A 59 1.28 11.61 1.36
N ARG A 60 2.26 11.86 2.23
CA ARG A 60 2.25 13.03 3.12
C ARG A 60 2.34 14.33 2.36
N TYR A 61 3.18 14.37 1.31
CA TYR A 61 3.37 15.56 0.50
C TYR A 61 2.12 15.89 -0.31
N ALA A 62 1.52 14.91 -0.99
CA ALA A 62 0.28 15.06 -1.74
C ALA A 62 -0.87 15.57 -0.85
N ALA A 63 -1.07 14.94 0.30
CA ALA A 63 -2.05 15.39 1.29
C ALA A 63 -1.82 16.81 1.80
N ARG A 64 -0.56 17.26 1.87
CA ARG A 64 -0.20 18.61 2.25
C ARG A 64 -0.56 19.62 1.17
N VAL A 65 -0.20 19.30 -0.08
CA VAL A 65 -0.53 20.15 -1.25
C VAL A 65 -2.03 20.27 -1.37
N GLU A 66 -2.77 19.19 -1.29
CA GLU A 66 -4.24 19.24 -1.36
C GLU A 66 -4.85 20.12 -0.27
N ARG A 67 -4.43 19.96 0.99
CA ARG A 67 -4.93 20.78 2.10
C ARG A 67 -4.62 22.26 1.93
N ALA A 68 -3.44 22.60 1.40
CA ALA A 68 -3.01 23.99 1.23
C ALA A 68 -3.60 24.66 0.00
N THR A 69 -3.77 23.92 -1.09
CA THR A 69 -4.09 24.46 -2.41
C THR A 69 -5.43 23.99 -2.96
N GLY A 70 -5.97 22.89 -2.46
CA GLY A 70 -7.14 22.22 -3.01
C GLY A 70 -6.82 21.32 -4.21
N VAL A 71 -5.58 21.27 -4.69
CA VAL A 71 -5.15 20.47 -5.83
C VAL A 71 -4.87 19.02 -5.41
N GLU A 72 -5.48 18.07 -6.09
CA GLU A 72 -5.28 16.65 -5.87
C GLU A 72 -4.19 16.10 -6.81
N MET A 73 -3.26 15.33 -6.25
CA MET A 73 -2.18 14.69 -7.01
C MET A 73 -2.27 13.18 -6.86
N ALA A 74 -2.36 12.46 -7.97
CA ALA A 74 -2.32 11.01 -8.04
C ALA A 74 -1.01 10.53 -8.68
N PHE A 75 -0.33 9.58 -8.04
CA PHE A 75 0.87 8.93 -8.56
C PHE A 75 0.54 7.47 -8.83
N VAL A 76 0.67 7.06 -10.08
CA VAL A 76 0.32 5.71 -10.52
C VAL A 76 1.55 5.04 -11.13
N VAL A 77 1.87 3.86 -10.64
CA VAL A 77 2.96 3.05 -11.22
C VAL A 77 2.40 1.73 -11.67
N LEU A 78 2.42 1.51 -12.98
CA LEU A 78 1.98 0.29 -13.63
C LEU A 78 3.19 -0.55 -14.06
N ARG A 79 3.02 -1.86 -14.04
CA ARG A 79 4.05 -2.77 -14.56
C ARG A 79 4.16 -2.66 -16.07
N SER A 80 3.04 -2.66 -16.78
CA SER A 80 2.93 -2.55 -18.24
C SER A 80 1.63 -1.85 -18.63
N LEU A 81 1.60 -1.28 -19.84
CA LEU A 81 0.43 -0.67 -20.48
C LEU A 81 -0.33 -1.66 -21.37
N GLU A 82 0.20 -2.88 -21.58
CA GLU A 82 -0.39 -3.89 -22.48
C GLU A 82 -0.65 -3.35 -23.89
N ASP A 83 0.37 -2.71 -24.47
CA ASP A 83 0.36 -2.09 -25.82
C ASP A 83 -0.58 -0.88 -25.99
N GLU A 84 -1.26 -0.44 -24.94
CA GLU A 84 -2.07 0.78 -25.00
C GLU A 84 -1.21 2.05 -24.94
N PRO A 85 -1.61 3.15 -25.61
CA PRO A 85 -0.92 4.44 -25.49
C PRO A 85 -0.94 4.96 -24.06
N VAL A 86 0.21 5.47 -23.59
CA VAL A 86 0.32 5.99 -22.21
C VAL A 86 -0.64 7.16 -21.94
N GLU A 87 -0.94 7.92 -22.96
CA GLU A 87 -1.89 9.05 -22.94
C GLU A 87 -3.30 8.56 -22.65
N ASP A 88 -3.74 7.51 -23.34
CA ASP A 88 -5.09 6.95 -23.21
C ASP A 88 -5.28 6.29 -21.85
N VAL A 89 -4.26 5.55 -21.39
CA VAL A 89 -4.26 4.93 -20.05
C VAL A 89 -4.32 6.00 -18.97
N ALA A 90 -3.48 7.04 -19.05
CA ALA A 90 -3.47 8.11 -18.05
C ALA A 90 -4.79 8.87 -18.00
N ASN A 91 -5.33 9.26 -19.16
CA ASN A 91 -6.60 9.97 -19.24
C ASN A 91 -7.78 9.12 -18.72
N THR A 92 -7.80 7.82 -19.09
CA THR A 92 -8.85 6.90 -18.62
C THR A 92 -8.79 6.72 -17.10
N LEU A 93 -7.59 6.53 -16.52
CA LEU A 93 -7.42 6.42 -15.07
C LEU A 93 -7.77 7.73 -14.37
N PHE A 94 -7.37 8.88 -14.92
CA PHE A 94 -7.70 10.19 -14.38
C PHE A 94 -9.21 10.37 -14.21
N ARG A 95 -9.97 10.06 -15.27
CA ARG A 95 -11.43 10.16 -15.30
C ARG A 95 -12.11 9.10 -14.43
N ALA A 96 -11.66 7.84 -14.54
CA ALA A 96 -12.25 6.73 -13.77
C ALA A 96 -12.07 6.91 -12.27
N TRP A 97 -10.96 7.48 -11.84
CA TRP A 97 -10.68 7.78 -10.44
C TRP A 97 -11.23 9.14 -10.00
N GLY A 98 -11.54 10.02 -10.95
CA GLY A 98 -12.07 11.36 -10.70
C GLY A 98 -11.05 12.25 -10.02
N VAL A 99 -9.78 12.24 -10.49
CA VAL A 99 -8.70 13.02 -9.88
C VAL A 99 -8.98 14.51 -10.01
N GLY A 100 -9.03 15.22 -8.87
CA GLY A 100 -9.44 16.62 -8.78
C GLY A 100 -10.89 16.80 -8.36
N LYS A 101 -11.22 17.97 -7.82
CA LYS A 101 -12.56 18.28 -7.35
C LYS A 101 -13.51 18.55 -8.51
N LYS A 102 -14.71 17.97 -8.42
CA LYS A 102 -15.77 18.17 -9.41
C LYS A 102 -16.05 19.67 -9.63
N GLY A 103 -16.04 20.07 -10.90
CA GLY A 103 -16.29 21.48 -11.31
C GLY A 103 -15.08 22.41 -11.20
N GLN A 104 -14.08 22.09 -10.40
CA GLN A 104 -12.79 22.80 -10.36
C GLN A 104 -11.78 22.17 -11.32
N ASN A 105 -11.83 20.84 -11.48
CA ASN A 105 -10.93 20.05 -12.32
C ASN A 105 -9.44 20.31 -12.03
N GLU A 106 -9.13 20.55 -10.75
CA GLU A 106 -7.78 20.85 -10.26
C GLU A 106 -7.10 19.55 -9.79
N GLY A 107 -6.94 18.62 -10.71
CA GLY A 107 -6.29 17.34 -10.50
C GLY A 107 -5.04 17.16 -11.34
N ILE A 108 -4.11 16.34 -10.88
CA ILE A 108 -2.89 15.96 -11.58
C ILE A 108 -2.69 14.45 -11.39
N LEU A 109 -2.42 13.73 -12.47
CA LEU A 109 -2.07 12.33 -12.43
C LEU A 109 -0.71 12.12 -13.11
N LEU A 110 0.26 11.59 -12.36
CA LEU A 110 1.56 11.17 -12.87
C LEU A 110 1.58 9.66 -12.99
N LEU A 111 1.60 9.16 -14.22
CA LEU A 111 1.68 7.74 -14.56
C LEU A 111 3.12 7.35 -14.94
N LEU A 112 3.61 6.27 -14.36
CA LEU A 112 4.83 5.57 -14.80
C LEU A 112 4.46 4.17 -15.29
N ALA A 113 4.89 3.82 -16.49
CA ALA A 113 4.83 2.48 -17.06
C ALA A 113 6.25 1.89 -17.11
N VAL A 114 6.52 0.93 -16.22
CA VAL A 114 7.88 0.47 -15.95
C VAL A 114 8.46 -0.33 -17.12
N ALA A 115 7.68 -1.24 -17.70
CA ALA A 115 8.14 -2.10 -18.78
C ALA A 115 8.45 -1.30 -20.07
N GLU A 116 7.57 -0.36 -20.41
CA GLU A 116 7.68 0.48 -21.62
C GLU A 116 8.61 1.67 -21.41
N ARG A 117 9.04 1.94 -20.15
CA ARG A 117 9.83 3.11 -19.78
C ARG A 117 9.18 4.41 -20.25
N ARG A 118 7.88 4.54 -20.03
CA ARG A 118 7.09 5.71 -20.41
C ARG A 118 6.48 6.37 -19.20
N SER A 119 6.44 7.69 -19.23
CA SER A 119 5.78 8.50 -18.21
C SER A 119 4.81 9.46 -18.85
N ARG A 120 3.71 9.74 -18.17
CA ARG A 120 2.72 10.73 -18.57
C ARG A 120 2.33 11.56 -17.37
N LEU A 121 2.33 12.87 -17.53
CA LEU A 121 1.76 13.81 -16.59
C LEU A 121 0.46 14.33 -17.20
N GLU A 122 -0.66 13.90 -16.67
CA GLU A 122 -2.00 14.33 -17.07
C GLU A 122 -2.43 15.48 -16.16
N VAL A 123 -2.93 16.56 -16.74
CA VAL A 123 -3.30 17.79 -16.04
C VAL A 123 -4.78 18.08 -16.26
N GLY A 124 -5.50 18.28 -15.16
CA GLY A 124 -6.91 18.67 -15.22
C GLY A 124 -7.11 20.08 -15.76
N TYR A 125 -8.24 20.35 -16.40
CA TYR A 125 -8.55 21.63 -17.06
C TYR A 125 -8.31 22.86 -16.17
N GLY A 126 -8.61 22.78 -14.87
CA GLY A 126 -8.43 23.88 -13.92
C GLY A 126 -6.98 24.27 -13.69
N LEU A 127 -6.02 23.40 -14.05
CA LEU A 127 -4.59 23.61 -13.82
C LEU A 127 -3.79 23.87 -15.10
N GLU A 128 -4.38 23.74 -16.29
CA GLU A 128 -3.68 24.01 -17.56
C GLU A 128 -3.01 25.39 -17.62
N PRO A 129 -3.62 26.49 -17.10
CA PRO A 129 -2.95 27.78 -17.05
C PRO A 129 -1.71 27.80 -16.14
N LEU A 130 -1.67 26.96 -15.11
CA LEU A 130 -0.59 26.90 -14.12
C LEU A 130 0.49 25.89 -14.50
N LEU A 131 0.09 24.80 -15.18
CA LEU A 131 0.93 23.69 -15.61
C LEU A 131 0.73 23.42 -17.11
N PRO A 132 1.16 24.32 -18.01
CA PRO A 132 1.09 24.08 -19.43
C PRO A 132 2.00 22.92 -19.84
N ASP A 133 1.72 22.28 -21.00
CA ASP A 133 2.40 21.07 -21.49
C ASP A 133 3.92 21.18 -21.51
N GLY A 134 4.47 22.36 -21.89
CA GLY A 134 5.92 22.59 -21.88
C GLY A 134 6.54 22.44 -20.50
N LEU A 135 5.82 22.88 -19.47
CA LEU A 135 6.24 22.76 -18.09
C LEU A 135 6.07 21.32 -17.57
N ALA A 136 4.95 20.68 -17.87
CA ALA A 136 4.74 19.26 -17.60
C ALA A 136 5.88 18.41 -18.19
N GLY A 137 6.24 18.69 -19.46
CA GLY A 137 7.37 18.03 -20.12
C GLY A 137 8.73 18.30 -19.45
N SER A 138 8.97 19.48 -18.87
CA SER A 138 10.23 19.74 -18.14
C SER A 138 10.32 18.92 -16.87
N ILE A 139 9.23 18.82 -16.10
CA ILE A 139 9.15 18.00 -14.90
C ILE A 139 9.46 16.53 -15.22
N LEU A 140 8.86 15.98 -16.29
CA LEU A 140 9.13 14.60 -16.71
C LEU A 140 10.59 14.41 -17.15
N ARG A 141 11.21 15.39 -17.77
CA ARG A 141 12.64 15.32 -18.14
C ARG A 141 13.55 15.32 -16.91
N GLU A 142 13.21 16.07 -15.88
CA GLU A 142 13.95 16.12 -14.61
C GLU A 142 13.95 14.78 -13.87
N MET A 143 12.90 13.98 -14.04
CA MET A 143 12.82 12.63 -13.45
C MET A 143 13.74 11.60 -14.13
N ARG A 144 14.11 11.79 -15.41
CA ARG A 144 14.82 10.79 -16.22
C ARG A 144 16.10 10.23 -15.59
N PRO A 145 16.98 11.03 -14.98
CA PRO A 145 18.21 10.46 -14.39
C PRO A 145 17.93 9.42 -13.31
N ALA A 146 17.00 9.70 -12.40
CA ALA A 146 16.60 8.78 -11.35
C ALA A 146 15.86 7.55 -11.92
N LEU A 147 14.95 7.74 -12.88
CA LEU A 147 14.24 6.65 -13.55
C LEU A 147 15.18 5.67 -14.28
N ARG A 148 16.23 6.18 -14.93
CA ARG A 148 17.26 5.33 -15.58
C ARG A 148 18.03 4.48 -14.59
N GLN A 149 18.17 4.96 -13.36
CA GLN A 149 18.82 4.24 -12.26
C GLN A 149 17.82 3.38 -11.47
N GLN A 150 16.55 3.31 -11.91
CA GLN A 150 15.45 2.60 -11.25
C GLN A 150 15.12 3.14 -9.84
N HIS A 151 15.50 4.39 -9.54
CA HIS A 151 15.14 5.10 -8.32
C HIS A 151 13.76 5.74 -8.47
N TYR A 152 12.72 4.91 -8.60
CA TYR A 152 11.35 5.36 -8.90
C TYR A 152 10.77 6.27 -7.82
N GLY A 153 11.00 5.96 -6.56
CA GLY A 153 10.55 6.76 -5.43
C GLY A 153 11.14 8.18 -5.44
N GLU A 154 12.45 8.30 -5.66
CA GLU A 154 13.15 9.58 -5.78
C GLU A 154 12.65 10.40 -6.97
N ALA A 155 12.46 9.76 -8.13
CA ALA A 155 11.92 10.39 -9.32
C ALA A 155 10.53 10.99 -9.09
N LEU A 156 9.63 10.22 -8.46
CA LEU A 156 8.29 10.67 -8.12
C LEU A 156 8.29 11.81 -7.10
N LEU A 157 9.17 11.77 -6.10
CA LEU A 157 9.33 12.84 -5.11
C LEU A 157 9.81 14.13 -5.77
N ALA A 158 10.79 14.06 -6.67
CA ALA A 158 11.27 15.22 -7.41
C ALA A 158 10.15 15.87 -8.22
N ALA A 159 9.35 15.07 -8.94
CA ALA A 159 8.18 15.57 -9.67
C ALA A 159 7.13 16.18 -8.74
N ALA A 160 6.79 15.49 -7.65
CA ALA A 160 5.82 15.97 -6.67
C ALA A 160 6.22 17.35 -6.12
N HIS A 161 7.49 17.51 -5.73
CA HIS A 161 8.00 18.79 -5.24
C HIS A 161 7.99 19.88 -6.31
N GLY A 162 8.38 19.54 -7.55
CA GLY A 162 8.33 20.47 -8.68
C GLY A 162 6.90 20.98 -8.96
N ILE A 163 5.93 20.06 -9.00
CA ILE A 163 4.52 20.36 -9.20
C ILE A 163 3.97 21.17 -8.02
N GLY A 164 4.14 20.66 -6.80
CA GLY A 164 3.57 21.27 -5.59
C GLY A 164 4.09 22.68 -5.34
N THR A 165 5.38 22.94 -5.57
CA THR A 165 5.97 24.29 -5.44
C THR A 165 5.33 25.27 -6.42
N ARG A 166 5.13 24.88 -7.68
CA ARG A 166 4.52 25.75 -8.71
C ARG A 166 3.06 26.03 -8.42
N VAL A 167 2.30 24.98 -8.03
CA VAL A 167 0.90 25.15 -7.64
C VAL A 167 0.77 26.08 -6.44
N ALA A 168 1.62 25.90 -5.42
CA ALA A 168 1.62 26.76 -4.24
C ALA A 168 1.95 28.20 -4.56
N GLN A 169 2.98 28.44 -5.38
CA GLN A 169 3.35 29.78 -5.85
C GLN A 169 2.21 30.45 -6.62
N ALA A 170 1.59 29.73 -7.55
CA ALA A 170 0.50 30.26 -8.36
C ALA A 170 -0.75 30.59 -7.53
N LYS A 171 -1.01 29.81 -6.47
CA LYS A 171 -2.13 30.06 -5.54
C LYS A 171 -1.78 30.99 -4.37
N GLY A 172 -0.54 31.50 -4.32
CA GLY A 172 -0.09 32.43 -3.27
C GLY A 172 -0.05 31.81 -1.86
N VAL A 173 0.12 30.49 -1.78
CA VAL A 173 0.19 29.76 -0.51
C VAL A 173 1.59 29.23 -0.25
N THR A 174 1.98 29.12 1.01
CA THR A 174 3.24 28.49 1.42
C THR A 174 2.96 27.05 1.86
N LEU A 175 3.69 26.09 1.26
CA LEU A 175 3.69 24.72 1.73
C LEU A 175 4.57 24.63 2.99
N THR A 176 4.04 25.12 4.11
CA THR A 176 4.76 25.02 5.37
C THR A 176 4.82 23.54 5.77
N ASP A 177 6.02 23.05 6.03
CA ASP A 177 6.17 21.80 6.75
C ASP A 177 5.49 21.97 8.11
N ALA A 178 4.30 21.41 8.30
CA ALA A 178 3.75 21.27 9.63
C ALA A 178 4.88 20.63 10.46
N PRO A 179 5.26 21.25 11.60
CA PRO A 179 6.39 20.75 12.35
C PRO A 179 6.19 19.24 12.49
N ARG A 180 7.20 18.48 12.07
CA ARG A 180 7.22 17.02 12.26
C ARG A 180 6.82 16.83 13.71
N ARG A 181 5.58 16.46 13.96
CA ARG A 181 5.17 15.97 15.26
C ARG A 181 6.13 14.79 15.45
N ARG A 182 7.26 15.06 16.15
CA ARG A 182 8.18 13.99 16.52
C ARG A 182 7.27 12.93 17.06
N LEU A 183 7.10 11.85 16.30
CA LEU A 183 6.51 10.65 16.84
C LEU A 183 7.32 10.49 18.11
N ARG A 184 6.68 10.80 19.23
CA ARG A 184 7.25 10.50 20.54
C ARG A 184 7.55 9.03 20.41
N GLU A 185 8.83 8.71 20.20
CA GLU A 185 9.27 7.32 20.19
C GLU A 185 8.57 6.74 21.40
N ARG A 186 7.56 5.90 21.15
CA ARG A 186 6.97 5.13 22.23
C ARG A 186 8.19 4.53 22.89
N PRO A 187 8.43 4.79 24.19
CA PRO A 187 9.49 4.09 24.89
C PRO A 187 9.25 2.64 24.49
N GLN A 188 10.23 2.05 23.83
CA GLN A 188 10.17 0.64 23.49
C GLN A 188 10.03 0.00 24.86
N ASP A 189 8.80 -0.41 25.20
CA ASP A 189 8.51 -1.08 26.47
C ASP A 189 9.42 -2.28 26.44
N SER A 190 10.61 -2.08 26.99
CA SER A 190 11.58 -3.13 27.15
C SER A 190 10.91 -4.12 28.06
N PHE A 191 10.39 -5.18 27.46
CA PHE A 191 9.78 -6.28 28.17
C PHE A 191 10.71 -6.64 29.34
N PRO A 192 10.26 -6.57 30.60
CA PRO A 192 11.16 -6.62 31.74
C PRO A 192 11.67 -8.06 31.94
N TRP A 193 12.56 -8.49 31.04
CA TRP A 193 13.21 -9.80 31.09
C TRP A 193 13.79 -10.15 32.48
N PRO A 194 14.34 -9.20 33.25
CA PRO A 194 14.81 -9.51 34.61
C PRO A 194 13.70 -9.98 35.54
N LEU A 195 12.48 -9.42 35.42
CA LEU A 195 11.33 -9.85 36.23
C LEU A 195 10.84 -11.24 35.82
N VAL A 196 10.85 -11.55 34.54
CA VAL A 196 10.46 -12.89 34.03
C VAL A 196 11.48 -13.95 34.46
N LEU A 197 12.78 -13.65 34.35
CA LEU A 197 13.84 -14.53 34.81
C LEU A 197 13.81 -14.71 36.31
N GLY A 198 13.53 -13.65 37.07
CA GLY A 198 13.35 -13.70 38.53
C GLY A 198 12.18 -14.58 38.94
N ALA A 199 11.01 -14.44 38.26
CA ALA A 199 9.84 -15.25 38.50
C ALA A 199 10.08 -16.72 38.15
N ALA A 200 10.73 -17.01 37.01
CA ALA A 200 11.08 -18.36 36.60
C ALA A 200 12.08 -19.02 37.57
N GLY A 201 13.10 -18.27 38.04
CA GLY A 201 14.06 -18.72 39.05
C GLY A 201 13.39 -19.04 40.39
N MET A 202 12.43 -18.19 40.83
CA MET A 202 11.71 -18.42 42.06
C MET A 202 10.79 -19.65 41.98
N LEU A 203 10.20 -19.88 40.80
CA LEU A 203 9.35 -21.05 40.54
C LEU A 203 10.18 -22.35 40.54
N LEU A 204 11.34 -22.35 39.90
CA LEU A 204 12.29 -23.48 39.94
C LEU A 204 12.80 -23.74 41.35
N PHE A 205 13.14 -22.69 42.13
CA PHE A 205 13.58 -22.82 43.51
C PHE A 205 12.49 -23.40 44.41
N SER A 206 11.21 -23.01 44.21
CA SER A 206 10.08 -23.57 44.93
C SER A 206 9.86 -25.07 44.62
N MET A 207 10.02 -25.48 43.35
CA MET A 207 9.91 -26.89 42.93
C MET A 207 11.04 -27.74 43.53
N THR A 208 12.25 -27.26 43.65
CA THR A 208 13.37 -27.99 44.25
C THR A 208 13.21 -28.16 45.78
N ARG A 209 12.60 -27.19 46.46
CA ARG A 209 12.29 -27.29 47.87
C ARG A 209 11.14 -28.25 48.21
N MET A 210 10.19 -28.41 47.29
CA MET A 210 9.05 -29.35 47.46
C MET A 210 9.46 -30.81 47.35
N SER A 211 10.60 -31.12 46.76
CA SER A 211 11.07 -32.53 46.59
C SER A 211 11.76 -33.13 47.81
N HIS A 212 12.02 -32.33 48.87
CA HIS A 212 12.74 -32.81 50.07
C HIS A 212 11.91 -32.93 51.33
N GLY A 213 10.57 -32.93 51.25
CA GLY A 213 9.73 -32.92 52.45
C GLY A 213 8.48 -33.78 52.39
N VAL A 214 8.55 -35.06 51.99
CA VAL A 214 7.44 -36.01 52.23
C VAL A 214 7.83 -36.98 53.32
N ARG A 215 7.72 -36.55 54.57
CA ARG A 215 7.52 -37.45 55.69
C ARG A 215 6.27 -37.02 56.46
N ARG A 216 5.22 -37.81 56.25
CA ARG A 216 4.04 -38.08 57.09
C ARG A 216 3.85 -37.17 58.31
N ARG A 217 2.73 -36.41 58.29
CA ARG A 217 1.86 -36.39 59.49
C ARG A 217 0.40 -36.16 59.04
N ARG A 218 -0.44 -37.18 59.30
CA ARG A 218 -1.89 -37.06 59.40
C ARG A 218 -2.20 -36.08 60.51
N TYR A 219 -2.92 -35.01 60.22
CA TYR A 219 -3.87 -34.42 61.15
C TYR A 219 -4.92 -33.67 60.36
N GLY A 220 -6.18 -33.91 60.69
CA GLY A 220 -7.32 -33.32 60.02
C GLY A 220 -7.55 -31.85 60.44
N GLY A 221 -8.36 -31.16 59.71
CA GLY A 221 -9.03 -30.01 60.22
C GLY A 221 -8.93 -28.75 59.34
N PHE A 222 -10.11 -28.35 58.93
CA PHE A 222 -10.54 -26.98 58.60
C PHE A 222 -9.92 -26.28 57.41
N LEU A 223 -10.71 -26.26 56.33
CA LEU A 223 -10.57 -25.24 55.26
C LEU A 223 -11.43 -24.04 55.61
N PRO A 224 -10.85 -22.82 55.62
CA PRO A 224 -11.66 -21.61 55.60
C PRO A 224 -12.23 -21.39 54.21
N PRO A 225 -13.43 -20.79 54.05
CA PRO A 225 -14.02 -20.51 52.76
C PRO A 225 -13.27 -19.36 52.06
N VAL A 226 -12.80 -19.61 50.85
CA VAL A 226 -12.27 -18.56 49.98
C VAL A 226 -13.47 -17.80 49.41
N VAL A 227 -13.66 -16.57 49.86
CA VAL A 227 -14.59 -15.62 49.26
C VAL A 227 -13.97 -15.06 48.01
N LEU A 228 -14.50 -15.43 46.84
CA LEU A 228 -14.19 -14.81 45.57
C LEU A 228 -15.04 -13.55 45.42
N PRO A 229 -14.46 -12.36 45.24
CA PRO A 229 -15.24 -11.19 44.89
C PRO A 229 -15.72 -11.29 43.45
N GLY A 230 -16.98 -10.97 43.31
CA GLY A 230 -17.82 -11.21 42.19
C GLY A 230 -17.52 -10.52 40.86
N GLY A 231 -18.16 -11.12 39.87
CA GLY A 231 -18.97 -10.42 38.90
C GLY A 231 -18.25 -9.70 37.75
N TRP A 232 -17.89 -10.44 36.72
CA TRP A 232 -17.72 -9.84 35.41
C TRP A 232 -19.01 -10.05 34.62
N HIS A 233 -19.76 -8.98 34.45
CA HIS A 233 -20.92 -8.97 33.56
C HIS A 233 -20.43 -9.03 32.12
N ALA A 234 -20.68 -10.13 31.45
CA ALA A 234 -20.56 -10.24 30.02
C ALA A 234 -21.71 -9.47 29.37
N SER A 235 -21.44 -8.29 28.84
CA SER A 235 -22.32 -7.59 27.94
C SER A 235 -22.14 -8.14 26.53
N ARG A 236 -23.18 -8.83 26.08
CA ARG A 236 -23.32 -9.39 24.74
C ARG A 236 -23.90 -8.29 23.85
N GLY A 237 -23.08 -7.67 23.03
CA GLY A 237 -23.47 -6.66 22.05
C GLY A 237 -22.88 -7.00 20.68
N GLY A 238 -23.77 -7.18 19.75
CA GLY A 238 -23.74 -7.69 18.41
C GLY A 238 -22.81 -7.02 17.42
N GLY A 239 -22.50 -7.81 16.43
CA GLY A 239 -22.05 -7.72 15.08
C GLY A 239 -21.75 -6.35 14.46
N GLY A 240 -20.57 -6.25 13.89
CA GLY A 240 -20.18 -5.25 12.94
C GLY A 240 -18.89 -5.71 12.30
N PHE A 241 -18.96 -6.28 11.12
CA PHE A 241 -17.80 -6.45 10.25
C PHE A 241 -17.40 -5.04 9.79
N GLY A 242 -16.42 -4.43 10.44
CA GLY A 242 -15.85 -3.14 10.14
C GLY A 242 -14.35 -3.28 9.97
N GLY A 243 -13.88 -2.92 8.78
CA GLY A 243 -12.61 -2.41 8.38
C GLY A 243 -11.39 -2.65 9.26
N TYR A 244 -10.36 -3.18 8.64
CA TYR A 244 -9.01 -3.16 9.18
C TYR A 244 -8.56 -1.71 9.36
N ASP A 245 -8.74 -1.17 10.55
CA ASP A 245 -8.12 0.08 10.96
C ASP A 245 -6.63 -0.19 11.19
N SER A 246 -5.81 0.17 10.20
CA SER A 246 -4.38 0.32 10.41
C SER A 246 -4.16 1.46 11.41
N PRO A 247 -3.44 1.26 12.52
CA PRO A 247 -3.13 2.33 13.48
C PRO A 247 -1.99 3.20 12.94
N GLY A 248 -2.33 4.16 12.11
CA GLY A 248 -1.44 5.16 11.55
C GLY A 248 -2.24 6.36 11.08
N GLY A 249 -2.84 7.12 12.02
CA GLY A 249 -3.68 8.27 11.72
C GLY A 249 -2.90 9.44 11.13
N PHE A 250 -2.64 9.39 9.85
CA PHE A 250 -2.52 10.56 8.98
C PHE A 250 -3.86 10.64 8.25
N GLY A 251 -4.46 11.83 8.17
CA GLY A 251 -5.78 12.05 7.61
C GLY A 251 -5.97 11.19 6.36
N GLY A 252 -6.89 10.22 6.47
CA GLY A 252 -7.05 9.17 5.49
C GLY A 252 -7.38 9.75 4.13
N PHE A 253 -6.80 9.18 3.07
CA PHE A 253 -7.20 9.44 1.70
C PHE A 253 -8.69 9.12 1.56
N GLY A 254 -9.51 10.18 1.37
CA GLY A 254 -10.97 10.08 1.29
C GLY A 254 -11.48 9.69 -0.11
N GLY A 255 -10.59 9.45 -1.07
CA GLY A 255 -10.89 9.33 -2.50
C GLY A 255 -10.71 10.65 -3.22
N PHE A 256 -10.66 10.60 -4.55
CA PHE A 256 -10.60 11.78 -5.40
C PHE A 256 -11.99 12.39 -5.61
N GLY A 257 -12.04 13.70 -5.87
CA GLY A 257 -13.25 14.50 -5.82
C GLY A 257 -14.09 14.58 -7.11
N GLY A 258 -13.76 13.80 -8.16
CA GLY A 258 -14.54 13.73 -9.41
C GLY A 258 -14.19 14.79 -10.46
N GLY A 259 -12.92 15.17 -10.58
CA GLY A 259 -12.40 16.04 -11.63
C GLY A 259 -12.33 15.40 -13.01
N ASP A 260 -12.10 16.22 -14.05
CA ASP A 260 -11.96 15.82 -15.44
C ASP A 260 -10.73 16.46 -16.10
N SER A 261 -10.18 15.78 -17.13
CA SER A 261 -9.08 16.24 -17.96
C SER A 261 -9.41 16.04 -19.44
N GLY A 262 -8.96 16.96 -20.27
CA GLY A 262 -9.07 16.92 -21.72
C GLY A 262 -7.87 16.32 -22.44
N GLY A 263 -6.92 15.74 -21.69
CA GLY A 263 -5.68 15.22 -22.25
C GLY A 263 -4.53 16.26 -22.25
N GLY A 264 -4.68 17.37 -21.51
CA GLY A 264 -3.58 18.29 -21.24
C GLY A 264 -2.43 17.62 -20.49
N GLY A 265 -1.20 18.10 -20.69
CA GLY A 265 -0.03 17.53 -20.03
C GLY A 265 1.07 17.12 -21.00
N ALA A 266 1.96 16.23 -20.59
CA ALA A 266 3.09 15.78 -21.41
C ALA A 266 3.41 14.30 -21.17
N SER A 267 4.03 13.69 -22.20
CA SER A 267 4.59 12.34 -22.14
C SER A 267 6.11 12.36 -22.30
N SER A 268 6.78 11.39 -21.75
CA SER A 268 8.22 11.24 -21.82
C SER A 268 8.61 9.76 -21.78
N ASN A 269 9.78 9.46 -22.31
CA ASN A 269 10.45 8.18 -22.16
C ASN A 269 11.79 8.37 -21.43
N TRP A 270 12.34 7.30 -20.81
CA TRP A 270 13.63 7.34 -20.11
C TRP A 270 14.54 6.15 -20.39
#